data_02490b907e5f989002c57e44e199f460
#
_entry.id   02490b907e5f989002c57e44e199f460
#
_cell.length_a   1.000
_cell.length_b   1.000
_cell.length_c   1.000
_cell.angle_alpha   90.00
_cell.angle_beta   90.00
_cell.angle_gamma   90.00
#
_symmetry.space_group_name_H-M   'P 1'
#
loop_
_entity.id
_entity.type
_entity.pdbx_description
1 polymer ?
#
loop_
_entity_poly.entity_id
_entity_poly.type
_entity_poly.pdbx_seq_one_letter_code
_entity_poly.pdbx_strand_id
1 'polypeptide(L)'
;MMKKTLIVFVLFISAVAVYPQGNELLSDGYHVFRYPNGSVSSEGLIKNGKPEGYWKSYYVTGVKKSEGKRTSFLLDSIWIFYDQVGDTTEKISYLFGKKNGYYYRYKKDPATGIYLWSKELYAGDRKEGTAYFYYPDGKVQQTITYNEGKKEGLAKEYDKKGEIITLLEYNNDFLISRERINRTDAKGLKQGEWKDFYPSGRIKIERTFKDDLLHGYYKEYDSRGMLTVTMLYDNGAIVKSRVEDEPDIEIVNRYDSDNKLIYSGPYRNNVPVGTHREFSKDGKV
;
A
#
# COMPACT_ATOMS: atom_id res chain seq x y z
N MET A 1 27.34 22.38 9.16
CA MET A 1 27.51 21.00 9.64
C MET A 1 26.63 20.09 8.80
N MET A 2 27.17 19.56 7.69
CA MET A 2 26.43 18.73 6.73
C MET A 2 26.30 17.30 7.27
N LYS A 3 25.06 16.83 7.51
CA LYS A 3 24.78 15.42 7.82
C LYS A 3 24.89 14.60 6.53
N LYS A 4 25.91 13.75 6.45
CA LYS A 4 26.10 12.78 5.38
C LYS A 4 25.02 11.69 5.55
N THR A 5 24.08 11.65 4.63
CA THR A 5 23.10 10.55 4.50
C THR A 5 23.84 9.35 3.91
N LEU A 6 24.01 8.31 4.71
CA LEU A 6 24.57 7.03 4.28
C LEU A 6 23.52 6.28 3.45
N ILE A 7 23.67 6.32 2.13
CA ILE A 7 22.87 5.47 1.22
C ILE A 7 23.48 4.07 1.28
N VAL A 8 22.80 3.16 1.97
CA VAL A 8 23.14 1.74 1.96
C VAL A 8 22.66 1.17 0.63
N PHE A 9 23.58 1.05 -0.32
CA PHE A 9 23.38 0.22 -1.51
C PHE A 9 23.33 -1.24 -1.06
N VAL A 10 22.14 -1.82 -1.00
CA VAL A 10 22.00 -3.29 -0.90
C VAL A 10 22.34 -3.85 -2.28
N LEU A 11 23.62 -4.17 -2.45
CA LEU A 11 24.07 -4.99 -3.57
C LEU A 11 23.37 -6.35 -3.46
N PHE A 12 22.40 -6.61 -4.30
CA PHE A 12 21.95 -7.96 -4.63
C PHE A 12 23.14 -8.67 -5.32
N ILE A 13 23.99 -9.28 -4.51
CA ILE A 13 24.92 -10.28 -5.02
C ILE A 13 24.04 -11.46 -5.40
N SER A 14 23.59 -11.49 -6.66
CA SER A 14 23.19 -12.73 -7.29
C SER A 14 24.35 -13.68 -7.07
N ALA A 15 24.16 -14.76 -6.32
CA ALA A 15 25.12 -15.84 -6.26
C ALA A 15 25.29 -16.33 -7.70
N VAL A 16 26.33 -15.85 -8.35
CA VAL A 16 26.79 -16.44 -9.59
C VAL A 16 27.19 -17.84 -9.22
N ALA A 17 26.36 -18.82 -9.59
CA ALA A 17 26.79 -20.20 -9.58
C ALA A 17 28.07 -20.23 -10.42
N VAL A 18 29.19 -20.52 -9.82
CA VAL A 18 30.45 -20.78 -10.55
C VAL A 18 30.18 -22.05 -11.33
N TYR A 19 29.74 -21.87 -12.58
CA TYR A 19 29.72 -22.97 -13.52
C TYR A 19 31.18 -23.32 -13.84
N PRO A 20 31.54 -24.59 -13.88
CA PRO A 20 32.87 -24.97 -14.35
C PRO A 20 33.05 -24.38 -15.76
N GLN A 21 34.16 -23.68 -15.99
CA GLN A 21 34.57 -23.17 -17.30
C GLN A 21 35.02 -24.35 -18.20
N GLY A 22 34.05 -25.15 -18.59
CA GLY A 22 34.13 -26.12 -19.67
C GLY A 22 32.86 -26.00 -20.47
N ASN A 23 32.95 -25.93 -21.79
CA ASN A 23 31.86 -25.87 -22.75
C ASN A 23 30.98 -27.13 -22.81
N GLU A 24 31.02 -27.99 -21.79
CA GLU A 24 30.15 -29.16 -21.69
C GLU A 24 28.81 -28.73 -21.12
N LEU A 25 27.79 -28.76 -21.92
CA LEU A 25 26.38 -28.64 -21.47
C LEU A 25 26.13 -29.76 -20.46
N LEU A 26 25.61 -29.39 -19.27
CA LEU A 26 25.16 -30.34 -18.28
C LEU A 26 24.17 -31.32 -18.93
N SER A 27 24.36 -32.62 -18.74
CA SER A 27 23.41 -33.63 -19.23
C SER A 27 22.04 -33.44 -18.62
N ASP A 28 21.00 -33.83 -19.35
CA ASP A 28 19.64 -33.84 -18.83
C ASP A 28 19.55 -34.81 -17.64
N GLY A 29 18.81 -34.40 -16.60
CA GLY A 29 18.64 -35.21 -15.38
C GLY A 29 18.66 -34.40 -14.11
N TYR A 30 18.54 -35.06 -12.98
CA TYR A 30 18.59 -34.43 -11.67
C TYR A 30 20.06 -34.22 -11.26
N HIS A 31 20.39 -32.96 -10.87
CA HIS A 31 21.74 -32.56 -10.47
C HIS A 31 21.77 -32.02 -9.06
N VAL A 32 22.88 -32.31 -8.37
CA VAL A 32 23.20 -31.82 -7.02
C VAL A 32 24.53 -31.08 -7.09
N PHE A 33 24.48 -29.77 -6.92
CA PHE A 33 25.66 -28.90 -6.86
C PHE A 33 26.14 -28.77 -5.41
N ARG A 34 27.44 -28.61 -5.22
CA ARG A 34 28.02 -28.52 -3.87
C ARG A 34 28.94 -27.32 -3.72
N TYR A 35 29.04 -26.85 -2.51
CA TYR A 35 30.04 -25.90 -2.08
C TYR A 35 31.43 -26.61 -1.97
N PRO A 36 32.54 -25.82 -1.93
CA PRO A 36 33.87 -26.41 -1.78
C PRO A 36 34.08 -27.29 -0.51
N ASN A 37 33.26 -27.03 0.53
CA ASN A 37 33.27 -27.85 1.76
C ASN A 37 32.46 -29.17 1.64
N GLY A 38 31.90 -29.46 0.45
CA GLY A 38 31.11 -30.66 0.18
C GLY A 38 29.61 -30.55 0.50
N SER A 39 29.14 -29.51 1.22
CA SER A 39 27.72 -29.34 1.49
C SER A 39 26.96 -28.99 0.20
N VAL A 40 25.67 -29.37 0.12
CA VAL A 40 24.82 -29.07 -1.04
C VAL A 40 24.61 -27.57 -1.14
N SER A 41 24.82 -26.99 -2.33
CA SER A 41 24.54 -25.58 -2.63
C SER A 41 23.23 -25.38 -3.34
N SER A 42 22.90 -26.28 -4.28
CA SER A 42 21.61 -26.29 -4.98
C SER A 42 21.35 -27.66 -5.60
N GLU A 43 20.08 -27.94 -5.87
CA GLU A 43 19.66 -29.18 -6.54
C GLU A 43 18.39 -28.95 -7.36
N GLY A 44 18.24 -29.72 -8.44
CA GLY A 44 17.08 -29.70 -9.30
C GLY A 44 17.32 -30.39 -10.65
N LEU A 45 16.32 -30.35 -11.49
CA LEU A 45 16.35 -30.93 -12.83
C LEU A 45 17.08 -29.97 -13.80
N ILE A 46 18.00 -30.53 -14.59
CA ILE A 46 18.53 -29.88 -15.81
C ILE A 46 17.83 -30.48 -17.01
N LYS A 47 17.42 -29.62 -17.94
CA LYS A 47 16.86 -29.99 -19.23
C LYS A 47 17.43 -29.07 -20.31
N ASN A 48 17.98 -29.65 -21.37
CA ASN A 48 18.68 -28.92 -22.42
C ASN A 48 19.76 -27.95 -21.86
N GLY A 49 20.54 -28.41 -20.87
CA GLY A 49 21.57 -27.63 -20.20
C GLY A 49 21.07 -26.50 -19.30
N LYS A 50 19.79 -26.42 -19.00
CA LYS A 50 19.17 -25.35 -18.21
C LYS A 50 18.34 -25.87 -17.04
N PRO A 51 18.28 -25.13 -15.92
CA PRO A 51 17.40 -25.48 -14.81
C PRO A 51 15.94 -25.52 -15.22
N GLU A 52 15.25 -26.62 -14.88
CA GLU A 52 13.83 -26.87 -15.16
C GLU A 52 13.16 -27.49 -13.94
N GLY A 53 11.85 -27.35 -13.79
CA GLY A 53 11.08 -27.96 -12.71
C GLY A 53 11.37 -27.36 -11.33
N TYR A 54 11.27 -28.18 -10.30
CA TYR A 54 11.42 -27.71 -8.92
C TYR A 54 12.88 -27.64 -8.50
N TRP A 55 13.31 -26.48 -7.98
CA TRP A 55 14.68 -26.19 -7.57
C TRP A 55 14.75 -25.79 -6.10
N LYS A 56 15.82 -26.23 -5.44
CA LYS A 56 16.18 -25.84 -4.09
C LYS A 56 17.59 -25.27 -4.08
N SER A 57 17.83 -24.28 -3.23
CA SER A 57 19.18 -23.82 -2.90
C SER A 57 19.36 -23.77 -1.39
N TYR A 58 20.63 -23.86 -0.95
CA TYR A 58 20.98 -23.97 0.45
C TYR A 58 22.06 -22.95 0.80
N TYR A 59 22.15 -22.58 2.05
CA TYR A 59 23.30 -21.91 2.63
C TYR A 59 24.45 -22.93 2.82
N VAL A 60 25.68 -22.45 3.00
CA VAL A 60 26.86 -23.28 3.25
C VAL A 60 26.71 -24.15 4.51
N THR A 61 25.85 -23.73 5.44
CA THR A 61 25.46 -24.45 6.65
C THR A 61 24.50 -25.63 6.39
N GLY A 62 24.02 -25.82 5.16
CA GLY A 62 23.01 -26.80 4.79
C GLY A 62 21.57 -26.38 5.03
N VAL A 63 21.33 -25.24 5.65
CA VAL A 63 19.96 -24.65 5.81
C VAL A 63 19.43 -24.23 4.44
N LYS A 64 18.17 -24.54 4.15
CA LYS A 64 17.53 -24.18 2.90
C LYS A 64 17.50 -22.64 2.75
N LYS A 65 17.92 -22.13 1.60
CA LYS A 65 17.97 -20.71 1.26
C LYS A 65 16.78 -20.28 0.40
N SER A 66 16.40 -21.11 -0.58
CA SER A 66 15.23 -20.85 -1.42
C SER A 66 14.73 -22.12 -2.07
N GLU A 67 13.46 -22.11 -2.46
CA GLU A 67 12.85 -23.16 -3.28
C GLU A 67 11.74 -22.61 -4.14
N GLY A 68 11.51 -23.24 -5.30
CA GLY A 68 10.44 -22.90 -6.22
C GLY A 68 10.60 -23.59 -7.57
N LYS A 69 9.64 -23.32 -8.45
CA LYS A 69 9.63 -23.89 -9.79
C LYS A 69 10.35 -22.97 -10.78
N ARG A 70 11.06 -23.60 -11.74
CA ARG A 70 11.58 -22.97 -12.95
C ARG A 70 10.89 -23.52 -14.17
N THR A 71 10.60 -22.66 -15.11
CA THR A 71 10.08 -23.03 -16.44
C THR A 71 10.98 -22.35 -17.46
N SER A 72 11.59 -23.13 -18.36
CA SER A 72 12.59 -22.63 -19.32
C SER A 72 13.69 -21.79 -18.61
N PHE A 73 14.26 -22.28 -17.52
CA PHE A 73 15.24 -21.67 -16.58
C PHE A 73 14.76 -20.44 -15.80
N LEU A 74 13.67 -19.81 -16.19
CA LEU A 74 13.11 -18.63 -15.50
C LEU A 74 12.36 -19.04 -14.23
N LEU A 75 12.33 -18.15 -13.24
CA LEU A 75 11.51 -18.33 -12.04
C LEU A 75 10.03 -18.34 -12.47
N ASP A 76 9.28 -19.31 -11.94
CA ASP A 76 7.85 -19.48 -12.23
C ASP A 76 7.10 -19.91 -10.98
N SER A 77 5.79 -19.62 -10.91
CA SER A 77 4.96 -19.97 -9.76
C SER A 77 5.46 -19.30 -8.46
N ILE A 78 5.26 -19.93 -7.30
CA ILE A 78 5.64 -19.40 -6.00
C ILE A 78 7.06 -19.82 -5.66
N TRP A 79 7.90 -18.84 -5.30
CA TRP A 79 9.21 -19.01 -4.72
C TRP A 79 9.20 -18.61 -3.25
N ILE A 80 9.84 -19.46 -2.41
CA ILE A 80 9.98 -19.24 -0.98
C ILE A 80 11.46 -19.03 -0.67
N PHE A 81 11.74 -18.01 0.12
CA PHE A 81 13.09 -17.67 0.58
C PHE A 81 13.15 -17.75 2.11
N TYR A 82 14.30 -18.18 2.60
CA TYR A 82 14.56 -18.41 4.01
C TYR A 82 15.83 -17.69 4.44
N ASP A 83 15.94 -17.38 5.72
CA ASP A 83 17.17 -16.89 6.33
C ASP A 83 18.10 -18.05 6.73
N GLN A 84 19.24 -17.71 7.34
CA GLN A 84 20.27 -18.69 7.72
C GLN A 84 19.86 -19.61 8.89
N VAL A 85 18.77 -19.30 9.61
CA VAL A 85 18.21 -20.16 10.66
C VAL A 85 17.02 -20.98 10.16
N GLY A 86 16.58 -20.77 8.91
CA GLY A 86 15.50 -21.51 8.26
C GLY A 86 14.14 -20.84 8.37
N ASP A 87 14.08 -19.62 8.90
CA ASP A 87 12.84 -18.86 8.98
C ASP A 87 12.46 -18.31 7.60
N THR A 88 11.18 -18.42 7.22
CA THR A 88 10.69 -17.83 5.97
C THR A 88 10.79 -16.31 6.01
N THR A 89 11.47 -15.72 5.03
CA THR A 89 11.60 -14.26 4.88
C THR A 89 10.66 -13.70 3.81
N GLU A 90 10.47 -14.45 2.72
CA GLU A 90 9.70 -14.00 1.57
C GLU A 90 8.97 -15.15 0.87
N LYS A 91 7.79 -14.85 0.31
CA LYS A 91 7.11 -15.68 -0.70
C LYS A 91 6.73 -14.80 -1.87
N ILE A 92 7.20 -15.14 -3.07
CA ILE A 92 7.04 -14.31 -4.26
C ILE A 92 6.42 -15.13 -5.38
N SER A 93 5.35 -14.64 -5.96
CA SER A 93 4.78 -15.20 -7.18
C SER A 93 5.51 -14.67 -8.40
N TYR A 94 5.97 -15.57 -9.26
CA TYR A 94 6.65 -15.28 -10.51
C TYR A 94 5.87 -15.83 -11.72
N LEU A 95 5.98 -15.13 -12.84
CA LEU A 95 5.56 -15.59 -14.14
C LEU A 95 6.67 -15.24 -15.14
N PHE A 96 7.30 -16.25 -15.74
CA PHE A 96 8.42 -16.10 -16.68
C PHE A 96 9.52 -15.15 -16.17
N GLY A 97 9.96 -15.33 -14.92
CA GLY A 97 11.04 -14.56 -14.31
C GLY A 97 10.67 -13.20 -13.75
N LYS A 98 9.46 -12.71 -14.00
CA LYS A 98 8.95 -11.44 -13.49
C LYS A 98 8.02 -11.67 -12.29
N LYS A 99 8.08 -10.79 -11.30
CA LYS A 99 7.10 -10.80 -10.21
C LYS A 99 5.72 -10.55 -10.78
N ASN A 100 4.81 -11.51 -10.56
CA ASN A 100 3.44 -11.44 -11.05
C ASN A 100 2.53 -12.19 -10.09
N GLY A 101 1.65 -11.49 -9.40
CA GLY A 101 0.88 -11.99 -8.27
C GLY A 101 1.38 -11.46 -6.92
N TYR A 102 1.08 -12.16 -5.85
CA TYR A 102 1.40 -11.68 -4.52
C TYR A 102 2.86 -11.88 -4.13
N TYR A 103 3.40 -10.86 -3.44
CA TYR A 103 4.66 -10.87 -2.73
C TYR A 103 4.38 -10.67 -1.24
N TYR A 104 4.75 -11.67 -0.44
CA TYR A 104 4.65 -11.65 1.02
C TYR A 104 6.03 -11.52 1.62
N ARG A 105 6.21 -10.59 2.57
CA ARG A 105 7.43 -10.44 3.36
C ARG A 105 7.14 -10.71 4.82
N TYR A 106 8.05 -11.42 5.47
CA TYR A 106 7.95 -11.79 6.87
C TYR A 106 9.05 -11.09 7.66
N LYS A 107 8.78 -10.79 8.91
CA LYS A 107 9.74 -10.28 9.89
C LYS A 107 9.64 -11.07 11.16
N LYS A 108 10.72 -11.02 11.99
CA LYS A 108 10.76 -11.62 13.30
C LYS A 108 10.58 -10.54 14.35
N ASP A 109 9.66 -10.78 15.26
CA ASP A 109 9.44 -9.99 16.45
C ASP A 109 9.83 -10.80 17.68
N PRO A 110 10.55 -10.23 18.67
CA PRO A 110 11.02 -10.98 19.83
C PRO A 110 9.91 -11.61 20.68
N ALA A 111 8.72 -11.04 20.70
CA ALA A 111 7.62 -11.49 21.53
C ALA A 111 6.67 -12.45 20.82
N THR A 112 6.43 -12.25 19.51
CA THR A 112 5.41 -12.98 18.74
C THR A 112 5.98 -13.98 17.74
N GLY A 113 7.32 -13.95 17.52
CA GLY A 113 7.98 -14.80 16.52
C GLY A 113 7.88 -14.22 15.11
N ILE A 114 7.80 -15.10 14.10
CA ILE A 114 7.71 -14.71 12.69
C ILE A 114 6.29 -14.28 12.40
N TYR A 115 6.13 -13.09 11.78
CA TYR A 115 4.84 -12.58 11.35
C TYR A 115 4.89 -12.06 9.91
N LEU A 116 3.74 -12.05 9.24
CA LEU A 116 3.57 -11.40 7.94
C LEU A 116 3.70 -9.89 8.13
N TRP A 117 4.78 -9.30 7.59
CA TRP A 117 5.00 -7.87 7.67
C TRP A 117 4.35 -7.10 6.53
N SER A 118 4.39 -7.64 5.29
CA SER A 118 3.72 -7.01 4.14
C SER A 118 3.16 -8.01 3.14
N LYS A 119 2.06 -7.60 2.50
CA LYS A 119 1.43 -8.26 1.37
C LYS A 119 1.26 -7.24 0.25
N GLU A 120 1.90 -7.47 -0.88
CA GLU A 120 1.94 -6.56 -2.02
C GLU A 120 1.57 -7.32 -3.30
N LEU A 121 0.82 -6.69 -4.19
CA LEU A 121 0.49 -7.25 -5.50
C LEU A 121 1.47 -6.71 -6.54
N TYR A 122 1.90 -7.56 -7.46
CA TYR A 122 2.76 -7.20 -8.58
C TYR A 122 2.16 -7.66 -9.91
N ALA A 123 2.33 -6.84 -10.93
CA ALA A 123 2.07 -7.16 -12.32
C ALA A 123 3.32 -6.81 -13.15
N GLY A 124 4.04 -7.83 -13.64
CA GLY A 124 5.25 -7.65 -14.46
C GLY A 124 6.33 -6.80 -13.80
N ASP A 125 6.71 -7.12 -12.54
CA ASP A 125 7.67 -6.43 -11.67
C ASP A 125 7.21 -5.06 -11.13
N ARG A 126 6.04 -4.56 -11.49
CA ARG A 126 5.48 -3.31 -10.96
C ARG A 126 4.45 -3.59 -9.89
N LYS A 127 4.45 -2.79 -8.82
CA LYS A 127 3.41 -2.87 -7.77
C LYS A 127 2.09 -2.37 -8.32
N GLU A 128 1.01 -3.09 -7.98
CA GLU A 128 -0.35 -2.76 -8.38
C GLU A 128 -1.33 -2.91 -7.21
N GLY A 129 -2.36 -2.08 -7.20
CA GLY A 129 -3.41 -2.13 -6.20
C GLY A 129 -2.93 -1.82 -4.79
N THR A 130 -3.66 -2.30 -3.80
CA THR A 130 -3.38 -1.98 -2.39
C THR A 130 -2.36 -2.93 -1.77
N ALA A 131 -1.26 -2.36 -1.29
CA ALA A 131 -0.29 -3.02 -0.43
C ALA A 131 -0.72 -2.87 1.03
N TYR A 132 -0.56 -3.95 1.81
CA TYR A 132 -0.87 -4.03 3.22
C TYR A 132 0.41 -4.26 4.02
N PHE A 133 0.55 -3.51 5.11
CA PHE A 133 1.60 -3.69 6.12
C PHE A 133 0.94 -4.03 7.44
N TYR A 134 1.57 -4.90 8.22
CA TYR A 134 0.96 -5.46 9.42
C TYR A 134 1.84 -5.24 10.65
N TYR A 135 1.19 -5.10 11.80
CA TYR A 135 1.79 -5.24 13.11
C TYR A 135 2.14 -6.71 13.40
N PRO A 136 3.00 -6.97 14.41
CA PRO A 136 3.30 -8.36 14.82
C PRO A 136 2.08 -9.17 15.26
N ASP A 137 1.01 -8.54 15.72
CA ASP A 137 -0.25 -9.19 16.10
C ASP A 137 -1.18 -9.50 14.89
N GLY A 138 -0.72 -9.22 13.67
CA GLY A 138 -1.43 -9.47 12.42
C GLY A 138 -2.44 -8.40 12.02
N LYS A 139 -2.65 -7.37 12.84
CA LYS A 139 -3.50 -6.25 12.47
C LYS A 139 -2.85 -5.37 11.42
N VAL A 140 -3.65 -4.73 10.58
CA VAL A 140 -3.16 -3.80 9.58
C VAL A 140 -2.54 -2.58 10.27
N GLN A 141 -1.32 -2.24 9.91
CA GLN A 141 -0.59 -1.05 10.33
C GLN A 141 -0.72 0.07 9.30
N GLN A 142 -0.66 -0.28 8.02
CA GLN A 142 -0.71 0.69 6.93
C GLN A 142 -1.27 0.05 5.66
N THR A 143 -2.00 0.83 4.88
CA THR A 143 -2.36 0.49 3.49
C THR A 143 -1.85 1.58 2.57
N ILE A 144 -1.31 1.18 1.39
CA ILE A 144 -0.84 2.11 0.36
C ILE A 144 -1.31 1.58 -0.98
N THR A 145 -1.97 2.41 -1.77
CA THR A 145 -2.37 2.05 -3.13
C THR A 145 -1.23 2.36 -4.10
N TYR A 146 -1.00 1.44 -5.04
CA TYR A 146 -0.02 1.56 -6.12
C TYR A 146 -0.71 1.44 -7.48
N ASN A 147 -0.23 2.22 -8.41
CA ASN A 147 -0.58 2.15 -9.83
C ASN A 147 0.72 2.21 -10.63
N GLU A 148 0.96 1.23 -11.50
CA GLU A 148 2.19 1.11 -12.32
C GLU A 148 3.50 1.24 -11.54
N GLY A 149 3.54 0.74 -10.31
CA GLY A 149 4.70 0.75 -9.43
C GLY A 149 4.84 1.99 -8.54
N LYS A 150 4.04 3.03 -8.75
CA LYS A 150 4.06 4.29 -8.01
C LYS A 150 2.92 4.36 -7.00
N LYS A 151 3.16 5.03 -5.86
CA LYS A 151 2.10 5.33 -4.89
C LYS A 151 1.12 6.31 -5.51
N GLU A 152 -0.17 5.97 -5.42
CA GLU A 152 -1.25 6.74 -6.00
C GLU A 152 -2.49 6.72 -5.11
N GLY A 153 -3.12 7.90 -4.92
CA GLY A 153 -4.34 8.04 -4.12
C GLY A 153 -4.12 7.91 -2.61
N LEU A 154 -5.16 7.48 -1.91
CA LEU A 154 -5.22 7.48 -0.45
C LEU A 154 -4.46 6.29 0.16
N ALA A 155 -3.57 6.60 1.09
CA ALA A 155 -2.95 5.66 2.01
C ALA A 155 -3.44 5.93 3.44
N LYS A 156 -3.47 4.90 4.28
CA LYS A 156 -3.98 4.97 5.65
C LYS A 156 -2.99 4.34 6.61
N GLU A 157 -2.75 5.01 7.75
CA GLU A 157 -2.05 4.43 8.89
C GLU A 157 -3.06 4.10 9.99
N TYR A 158 -2.89 2.96 10.64
CA TYR A 158 -3.77 2.45 11.67
C TYR A 158 -3.01 2.31 13.00
N ASP A 159 -3.68 2.50 14.10
CA ASP A 159 -3.16 2.16 15.42
C ASP A 159 -3.30 0.65 15.71
N LYS A 160 -2.81 0.21 16.88
CA LYS A 160 -2.92 -1.19 17.32
C LYS A 160 -4.36 -1.65 17.63
N LYS A 161 -5.31 -0.73 17.73
CA LYS A 161 -6.74 -1.06 17.88
C LYS A 161 -7.40 -1.27 16.52
N GLY A 162 -6.77 -0.82 15.42
CA GLY A 162 -7.28 -0.86 14.06
C GLY A 162 -8.01 0.43 13.66
N GLU A 163 -7.89 1.50 14.46
CA GLU A 163 -8.45 2.81 14.13
C GLU A 163 -7.50 3.56 13.18
N ILE A 164 -8.04 4.25 12.19
CA ILE A 164 -7.26 5.08 11.27
C ILE A 164 -6.80 6.32 12.02
N ILE A 165 -5.49 6.54 12.06
CA ILE A 165 -4.85 7.66 12.77
C ILE A 165 -4.16 8.68 11.85
N THR A 166 -3.91 8.30 10.60
CA THR A 166 -3.33 9.18 9.58
C THR A 166 -3.90 8.85 8.21
N LEU A 167 -4.27 9.87 7.48
CA LEU A 167 -4.55 9.84 6.05
C LEU A 167 -3.37 10.46 5.31
N LEU A 168 -2.97 9.82 4.22
CA LEU A 168 -1.90 10.29 3.35
C LEU A 168 -2.42 10.23 1.91
N GLU A 169 -2.20 11.26 1.15
CA GLU A 169 -2.56 11.30 -0.26
C GLU A 169 -1.31 11.36 -1.12
N TYR A 170 -1.22 10.48 -2.08
CA TYR A 170 -0.09 10.39 -3.01
C TYR A 170 -0.54 10.62 -4.44
N ASN A 171 0.32 11.27 -5.22
CA ASN A 171 0.21 11.37 -6.67
C ASN A 171 1.61 11.08 -7.24
N ASN A 172 1.75 10.01 -8.02
CA ASN A 172 3.01 9.58 -8.63
C ASN A 172 4.21 9.55 -7.65
N ASP A 173 4.05 8.90 -6.48
CA ASP A 173 4.99 8.82 -5.34
C ASP A 173 5.13 10.12 -4.51
N PHE A 174 4.68 11.26 -5.00
CA PHE A 174 4.73 12.52 -4.24
C PHE A 174 3.64 12.55 -3.18
N LEU A 175 4.02 12.84 -1.94
CA LEU A 175 3.07 13.07 -0.85
C LEU A 175 2.42 14.44 -1.03
N ILE A 176 1.11 14.44 -1.33
CA ILE A 176 0.31 15.66 -1.54
C ILE A 176 -0.23 16.19 -0.22
N SER A 177 -0.77 15.30 0.63
CA SER A 177 -1.30 15.70 1.93
C SER A 177 -1.03 14.65 3.00
N ARG A 178 -0.95 15.11 4.24
CA ARG A 178 -0.88 14.28 5.45
C ARG A 178 -1.77 14.86 6.52
N GLU A 179 -2.80 14.13 6.88
CA GLU A 179 -3.76 14.52 7.91
C GLU A 179 -3.72 13.53 9.07
N ARG A 180 -3.51 14.02 10.28
CA ARG A 180 -3.59 13.20 11.49
C ARG A 180 -4.97 13.33 12.10
N ILE A 181 -5.67 12.21 12.27
CA ILE A 181 -7.05 12.13 12.77
C ILE A 181 -7.15 11.17 13.95
N ASN A 182 -8.32 11.15 14.60
CA ASN A 182 -8.71 10.17 15.62
C ASN A 182 -7.68 10.08 16.78
N ARG A 183 -7.22 11.23 17.26
CA ARG A 183 -6.17 11.31 18.30
C ARG A 183 -6.75 11.59 19.67
N THR A 184 -6.11 10.99 20.68
CA THR A 184 -6.28 11.33 22.07
C THR A 184 -5.02 12.02 22.61
N ASP A 185 -5.17 12.81 23.64
CA ASP A 185 -4.04 13.38 24.39
C ASP A 185 -3.44 12.36 25.37
N ALA A 186 -2.47 12.81 26.20
CA ALA A 186 -1.81 11.95 27.18
C ALA A 186 -2.76 11.44 28.30
N LYS A 187 -3.92 12.06 28.48
CA LYS A 187 -4.95 11.65 29.44
C LYS A 187 -5.98 10.70 28.80
N GLY A 188 -5.89 10.45 27.48
CA GLY A 188 -6.83 9.63 26.72
C GLY A 188 -8.04 10.40 26.21
N LEU A 189 -8.09 11.72 26.35
CA LEU A 189 -9.21 12.55 25.90
C LEU A 189 -9.09 12.84 24.40
N LYS A 190 -10.20 12.76 23.68
CA LYS A 190 -10.29 13.03 22.24
C LYS A 190 -9.93 14.48 21.94
N GLN A 191 -9.09 14.68 20.91
CA GLN A 191 -8.62 15.99 20.45
C GLN A 191 -8.62 16.10 18.94
N GLY A 192 -8.99 17.28 18.42
CA GLY A 192 -8.92 17.60 17.00
C GLY A 192 -9.91 16.82 16.15
N GLU A 193 -9.58 16.60 14.88
CA GLU A 193 -10.47 15.95 13.91
C GLU A 193 -10.57 14.46 14.11
N TRP A 194 -11.81 13.97 14.07
CA TRP A 194 -12.20 12.57 14.13
C TRP A 194 -13.06 12.21 12.93
N LYS A 195 -12.70 11.13 12.25
CA LYS A 195 -13.39 10.65 11.05
C LYS A 195 -13.73 9.18 11.16
N ASP A 196 -14.98 8.84 10.87
CA ASP A 196 -15.44 7.46 10.67
C ASP A 196 -15.62 7.21 9.17
N PHE A 197 -15.44 5.96 8.75
CA PHE A 197 -15.46 5.60 7.34
C PHE A 197 -16.48 4.50 7.06
N TYR A 198 -17.06 4.53 5.87
CA TYR A 198 -17.76 3.40 5.30
C TYR A 198 -16.77 2.28 4.92
N PRO A 199 -17.25 1.02 4.76
CA PRO A 199 -16.41 -0.08 4.24
C PRO A 199 -15.79 0.23 2.87
N SER A 200 -16.42 1.10 2.07
CA SER A 200 -15.90 1.60 0.79
C SER A 200 -14.67 2.52 0.93
N GLY A 201 -14.35 2.95 2.17
CA GLY A 201 -13.28 3.89 2.46
C GLY A 201 -13.69 5.36 2.38
N ARG A 202 -14.93 5.67 1.99
CA ARG A 202 -15.47 7.04 2.02
C ARG A 202 -15.75 7.47 3.44
N ILE A 203 -15.63 8.78 3.71
CA ILE A 203 -15.96 9.37 5.01
C ILE A 203 -17.46 9.19 5.26
N LYS A 204 -17.79 8.74 6.48
CA LYS A 204 -19.16 8.61 6.98
C LYS A 204 -19.51 9.77 7.93
N ILE A 205 -18.61 10.07 8.87
CA ILE A 205 -18.77 11.12 9.87
C ILE A 205 -17.47 11.88 10.00
N GLU A 206 -17.54 13.20 10.06
CA GLU A 206 -16.46 14.10 10.48
C GLU A 206 -16.90 14.89 11.70
N ARG A 207 -16.03 15.02 12.70
CA ARG A 207 -16.33 15.77 13.93
C ARG A 207 -15.04 16.25 14.57
N THR A 208 -15.12 17.37 15.27
CA THR A 208 -14.00 17.92 16.02
C THR A 208 -14.24 17.79 17.50
N PHE A 209 -13.20 17.40 18.25
CA PHE A 209 -13.24 17.30 19.69
C PHE A 209 -12.20 18.20 20.34
N LYS A 210 -12.57 18.70 21.53
CA LYS A 210 -11.71 19.34 22.48
C LYS A 210 -12.02 18.74 23.84
N ASP A 211 -11.05 18.06 24.45
CA ASP A 211 -11.16 17.41 25.75
C ASP A 211 -12.41 16.48 25.87
N ASP A 212 -12.60 15.56 24.89
CA ASP A 212 -13.74 14.65 24.72
C ASP A 212 -15.08 15.32 24.36
N LEU A 213 -15.17 16.65 24.39
CA LEU A 213 -16.39 17.37 24.05
C LEU A 213 -16.41 17.72 22.56
N LEU A 214 -17.55 17.56 21.92
CA LEU A 214 -17.74 18.05 20.54
C LEU A 214 -17.53 19.57 20.54
N HIS A 215 -16.64 20.05 19.64
CA HIS A 215 -16.30 21.45 19.51
C HIS A 215 -15.95 21.77 18.06
N GLY A 216 -16.80 22.52 17.36
CA GLY A 216 -16.71 22.75 15.94
C GLY A 216 -17.79 21.99 15.17
N TYR A 217 -17.55 21.76 13.87
CA TYR A 217 -18.52 21.09 13.02
C TYR A 217 -18.58 19.58 13.26
N TYR A 218 -19.81 19.08 13.27
CA TYR A 218 -20.18 17.68 13.12
C TYR A 218 -20.88 17.51 11.77
N LYS A 219 -20.41 16.57 10.94
CA LYS A 219 -20.94 16.32 9.60
C LYS A 219 -21.17 14.83 9.39
N GLU A 220 -22.28 14.48 8.76
CA GLU A 220 -22.56 13.14 8.28
C GLU A 220 -22.70 13.12 6.76
N TYR A 221 -22.23 12.03 6.16
CA TYR A 221 -22.30 11.83 4.72
C TYR A 221 -22.99 10.50 4.42
N ASP A 222 -23.70 10.43 3.30
CA ASP A 222 -24.24 9.17 2.79
C ASP A 222 -23.11 8.30 2.15
N SER A 223 -23.45 7.06 1.76
CA SER A 223 -22.49 6.14 1.14
C SER A 223 -21.97 6.62 -0.23
N ARG A 224 -22.60 7.61 -0.84
CA ARG A 224 -22.17 8.27 -2.08
C ARG A 224 -21.22 9.44 -1.81
N GLY A 225 -21.11 9.88 -0.53
CA GLY A 225 -20.30 11.02 -0.09
C GLY A 225 -21.06 12.35 -0.10
N MET A 226 -22.39 12.32 -0.19
CA MET A 226 -23.22 13.53 -0.09
C MET A 226 -23.44 13.90 1.38
N LEU A 227 -23.25 15.16 1.72
CA LEU A 227 -23.51 15.69 3.07
C LEU A 227 -25.00 15.59 3.39
N THR A 228 -25.33 14.95 4.52
CA THR A 228 -26.70 14.71 4.98
C THR A 228 -27.04 15.46 6.26
N VAL A 229 -26.04 15.67 7.13
CA VAL A 229 -26.22 16.36 8.41
C VAL A 229 -25.05 17.31 8.65
N THR A 230 -25.35 18.51 9.12
CA THR A 230 -24.36 19.47 9.63
C THR A 230 -24.86 20.07 10.93
N MET A 231 -24.03 20.05 11.97
CA MET A 231 -24.28 20.69 13.24
C MET A 231 -23.03 21.42 13.71
N LEU A 232 -23.20 22.53 14.41
CA LEU A 232 -22.10 23.24 15.07
C LEU A 232 -22.21 23.04 16.59
N TYR A 233 -21.12 22.64 17.19
CA TYR A 233 -21.00 22.43 18.64
C TYR A 233 -19.99 23.38 19.25
N ASP A 234 -20.28 23.82 20.48
CA ASP A 234 -19.33 24.47 21.37
C ASP A 234 -19.36 23.79 22.73
N ASN A 235 -18.22 23.23 23.14
CA ASN A 235 -18.03 22.50 24.41
C ASN A 235 -19.16 21.48 24.69
N GLY A 236 -19.54 20.71 23.69
CA GLY A 236 -20.56 19.65 23.76
C GLY A 236 -21.99 20.12 23.58
N ALA A 237 -22.25 21.44 23.58
CA ALA A 237 -23.59 22.00 23.34
C ALA A 237 -23.79 22.32 21.85
N ILE A 238 -24.99 22.04 21.32
CA ILE A 238 -25.36 22.43 19.96
C ILE A 238 -25.58 23.96 19.96
N VAL A 239 -24.74 24.67 19.18
CA VAL A 239 -24.88 26.12 18.95
C VAL A 239 -25.79 26.39 17.76
N LYS A 240 -25.75 25.52 16.76
CA LYS A 240 -26.54 25.61 15.54
C LYS A 240 -26.86 24.22 15.01
N SER A 241 -28.15 23.89 14.91
CA SER A 241 -28.62 22.67 14.26
C SER A 241 -29.11 23.02 12.87
N ARG A 242 -28.45 22.58 11.83
CA ARG A 242 -28.58 22.93 10.41
C ARG A 242 -27.93 24.28 10.05
N VAL A 243 -27.36 24.30 8.87
CA VAL A 243 -26.98 25.53 8.15
C VAL A 243 -28.26 26.11 7.50
N GLU A 244 -29.27 26.36 8.30
CA GLU A 244 -30.53 27.00 7.82
C GLU A 244 -30.34 28.47 7.47
N ASP A 245 -29.22 29.08 7.90
CA ASP A 245 -28.88 30.47 7.60
C ASP A 245 -27.60 30.67 6.76
N GLU A 246 -26.96 29.59 6.29
CA GLU A 246 -26.08 29.76 5.13
C GLU A 246 -26.97 29.86 3.91
N PRO A 247 -26.91 30.95 3.19
CA PRO A 247 -27.68 31.09 1.94
C PRO A 247 -27.36 29.88 1.07
N ASP A 248 -28.41 29.30 0.48
CA ASP A 248 -28.31 28.05 -0.30
C ASP A 248 -27.16 28.14 -1.28
N ILE A 249 -26.27 27.14 -1.20
CA ILE A 249 -25.26 26.98 -2.24
C ILE A 249 -25.98 26.39 -3.45
N GLU A 250 -26.15 27.22 -4.45
CA GLU A 250 -26.74 26.86 -5.73
C GLU A 250 -25.65 26.39 -6.67
N ILE A 251 -25.83 25.22 -7.28
CA ILE A 251 -24.94 24.76 -8.35
C ILE A 251 -25.39 25.39 -9.64
N VAL A 252 -24.61 26.36 -10.10
CA VAL A 252 -24.85 27.02 -11.38
C VAL A 252 -24.21 26.24 -12.49
N ASN A 253 -25.02 25.69 -13.38
CA ASN A 253 -24.61 25.04 -14.61
C ASN A 253 -24.85 25.92 -15.79
N ARG A 254 -23.87 26.08 -16.68
CA ARG A 254 -24.01 26.80 -17.96
C ARG A 254 -23.78 25.80 -19.09
N TYR A 255 -24.58 25.97 -20.13
CA TYR A 255 -24.59 25.12 -21.30
C TYR A 255 -24.32 25.98 -22.56
N ASP A 256 -23.71 25.39 -23.57
CA ASP A 256 -23.54 25.99 -24.88
C ASP A 256 -24.83 25.90 -25.71
N SER A 257 -24.77 26.42 -26.96
CA SER A 257 -25.90 26.39 -27.90
C SER A 257 -26.38 24.98 -28.26
N ASP A 258 -25.52 23.97 -28.08
CA ASP A 258 -25.81 22.58 -28.36
C ASP A 258 -26.27 21.82 -27.11
N ASN A 259 -26.62 22.55 -26.03
CA ASN A 259 -27.04 22.03 -24.72
C ASN A 259 -25.97 21.15 -24.01
N LYS A 260 -24.72 21.43 -24.30
CA LYS A 260 -23.58 20.75 -23.66
C LYS A 260 -23.07 21.55 -22.48
N LEU A 261 -22.81 20.91 -21.35
CA LEU A 261 -22.31 21.55 -20.15
C LEU A 261 -20.91 22.14 -20.40
N ILE A 262 -20.76 23.47 -20.22
CA ILE A 262 -19.49 24.19 -20.39
C ILE A 262 -18.94 24.74 -19.08
N TYR A 263 -19.76 24.80 -18.03
CA TYR A 263 -19.36 25.29 -16.73
C TYR A 263 -20.26 24.72 -15.62
N SER A 264 -19.68 24.38 -14.49
CA SER A 264 -20.40 23.97 -13.26
C SER A 264 -19.64 24.47 -12.04
N GLY A 265 -20.33 25.11 -11.12
CA GLY A 265 -19.71 25.56 -9.88
C GLY A 265 -20.72 26.01 -8.83
N PRO A 266 -20.31 25.93 -7.54
CA PRO A 266 -21.17 26.39 -6.45
C PRO A 266 -21.14 27.91 -6.32
N TYR A 267 -22.31 28.48 -6.14
CA TYR A 267 -22.53 29.90 -5.86
C TYR A 267 -23.27 30.08 -4.54
N ARG A 268 -22.94 31.15 -3.82
CA ARG A 268 -23.67 31.61 -2.63
C ARG A 268 -24.03 33.07 -2.83
N ASN A 269 -25.33 33.40 -2.79
CA ASN A 269 -25.83 34.75 -3.04
C ASN A 269 -25.28 35.36 -4.35
N ASN A 270 -25.26 34.58 -5.43
CA ASN A 270 -24.69 34.94 -6.73
C ASN A 270 -23.16 35.17 -6.73
N VAL A 271 -22.44 34.85 -5.64
CA VAL A 271 -20.98 34.91 -5.56
C VAL A 271 -20.41 33.50 -5.72
N PRO A 272 -19.45 33.28 -6.63
CA PRO A 272 -18.80 31.99 -6.79
C PRO A 272 -18.05 31.60 -5.49
N VAL A 273 -18.24 30.35 -5.03
CA VAL A 273 -17.58 29.79 -3.83
C VAL A 273 -17.06 28.39 -4.14
N GLY A 274 -15.93 28.02 -3.52
CA GLY A 274 -15.37 26.67 -3.69
C GLY A 274 -14.78 26.41 -5.08
N THR A 275 -14.81 25.15 -5.52
CA THR A 275 -14.18 24.70 -6.78
C THR A 275 -15.14 24.78 -7.94
N HIS A 276 -14.71 25.43 -9.02
CA HIS A 276 -15.44 25.58 -10.27
C HIS A 276 -14.81 24.73 -11.35
N ARG A 277 -15.62 24.21 -12.27
CA ARG A 277 -15.18 23.38 -13.39
C ARG A 277 -15.62 24.02 -14.69
N GLU A 278 -14.66 24.22 -15.59
CA GLU A 278 -14.91 24.58 -16.98
C GLU A 278 -14.66 23.35 -17.85
N PHE A 279 -15.54 23.13 -18.82
CA PHE A 279 -15.45 21.98 -19.71
C PHE A 279 -15.14 22.46 -21.12
N SER A 280 -14.17 21.81 -21.75
CA SER A 280 -13.86 22.03 -23.16
C SER A 280 -14.99 21.48 -24.04
N LYS A 281 -14.99 21.87 -25.33
CA LYS A 281 -15.94 21.35 -26.32
C LYS A 281 -15.99 19.81 -26.39
N ASP A 282 -14.89 19.16 -25.98
CA ASP A 282 -14.77 17.69 -25.97
C ASP A 282 -15.24 17.07 -24.61
N GLY A 283 -15.75 17.91 -23.67
CA GLY A 283 -16.26 17.48 -22.37
C GLY A 283 -15.18 17.17 -21.33
N LYS A 284 -13.92 17.55 -21.57
CA LYS A 284 -12.82 17.41 -20.60
C LYS A 284 -12.77 18.65 -19.69
N VAL A 285 -12.48 18.43 -18.39
CA VAL A 285 -12.26 19.48 -17.38
C VAL A 285 -10.86 20.02 -17.50
#